data_c4f45c45e0bf84324ed53b29d334d14c
#
_entry.id   c4f45c45e0bf84324ed53b29d334d14c
#
_cell.length_a   1.000
_cell.length_b   1.000
_cell.length_c   1.000
_cell.angle_alpha   90.00
_cell.angle_beta   90.00
_cell.angle_gamma   90.00
#
_symmetry.space_group_name_H-M   'P 1'
#
loop_
_entity.id
_entity.type
_entity.pdbx_description
1 polymer ?
#
loop_
_entity_poly.entity_id
_entity_poly.type
_entity_poly.pdbx_seq_one_letter_code
_entity_poly.pdbx_strand_id
1 'polypeptide(L)'
;EYDDCKDADIVVITAGLNQKPGQTRLELAETNTRIMKGITQNIMASGFNGVIIVASNPVDLMTYVVSEVSGLPKARVIGSGTVLDTARLRFLIADYLQVSSKNIHAYIMGEHGDSQMVPWSHVYVGGKPFLKVIEDNQERVGDVNLNSLVLDTAKAGWEVYNRKGTTYYGIATATVAIIKAIINDENRIMPVSTLLDGEYGEFNVFTGVPVVLNGTGVKEVVEIDMLPEELSKFKQSNDFIRKCISELGYEI
;
A
#
# COMPACT_ATOMS: atom_id res chain seq x y z
N GLU A 1 3.77 -9.82 25.74
CA GLU A 1 2.98 -8.77 26.41
C GLU A 1 3.27 -7.41 25.76
N TYR A 2 2.44 -6.36 25.98
CA TYR A 2 2.70 -5.05 25.36
C TYR A 2 3.97 -4.38 25.89
N ASP A 3 4.39 -4.71 27.09
CA ASP A 3 5.65 -4.21 27.68
C ASP A 3 6.89 -4.61 26.86
N ASP A 4 6.81 -5.72 26.12
CA ASP A 4 7.88 -6.17 25.23
C ASP A 4 8.09 -5.23 24.04
N CYS A 5 7.10 -4.38 23.73
CA CYS A 5 7.22 -3.39 22.66
C CYS A 5 8.21 -2.27 22.99
N LYS A 6 8.50 -2.00 24.27
CA LYS A 6 9.34 -0.88 24.71
C LYS A 6 10.70 -0.82 24.02
N ASP A 7 11.32 -1.98 23.88
CA ASP A 7 12.68 -2.12 23.34
C ASP A 7 12.68 -2.62 21.88
N ALA A 8 11.50 -2.66 21.22
CA ALA A 8 11.39 -3.06 19.84
C ALA A 8 11.72 -1.89 18.88
N ASP A 9 12.46 -2.16 17.83
CA ASP A 9 12.70 -1.19 16.74
C ASP A 9 11.49 -1.05 15.84
N ILE A 10 10.77 -2.15 15.58
CA ILE A 10 9.61 -2.19 14.69
C ILE A 10 8.50 -3.02 15.34
N VAL A 11 7.29 -2.49 15.30
CA VAL A 11 6.06 -3.24 15.62
C VAL A 11 5.22 -3.38 14.36
N VAL A 12 4.77 -4.60 14.06
CA VAL A 12 3.88 -4.90 12.94
C VAL A 12 2.49 -5.24 13.46
N ILE A 13 1.49 -4.46 13.01
CA ILE A 13 0.09 -4.71 13.39
C ILE A 13 -0.60 -5.43 12.23
N THR A 14 -1.00 -6.68 12.47
CA THR A 14 -1.75 -7.51 11.52
C THR A 14 -3.15 -7.89 12.05
N ALA A 15 -3.51 -7.34 13.21
CA ALA A 15 -4.78 -7.64 13.85
C ALA A 15 -5.96 -6.99 13.12
N GLY A 16 -7.07 -7.69 13.05
CA GLY A 16 -8.30 -7.21 12.44
C GLY A 16 -9.27 -8.36 12.20
N LEU A 17 -10.53 -8.02 12.04
CA LEU A 17 -11.57 -8.98 11.68
C LEU A 17 -11.73 -9.04 10.17
N ASN A 18 -12.04 -10.21 9.65
CA ASN A 18 -12.48 -10.40 8.28
C ASN A 18 -13.98 -10.07 8.17
N GLN A 19 -14.39 -9.56 7.01
CA GLN A 19 -15.80 -9.27 6.74
C GLN A 19 -16.65 -10.55 6.84
N LYS A 20 -17.74 -10.47 7.60
CA LYS A 20 -18.72 -11.55 7.73
C LYS A 20 -19.79 -11.45 6.64
N PRO A 21 -20.44 -12.57 6.26
CA PRO A 21 -21.59 -12.51 5.39
C PRO A 21 -22.68 -11.56 5.94
N GLY A 22 -23.15 -10.62 5.13
CA GLY A 22 -24.15 -9.63 5.50
C GLY A 22 -23.62 -8.40 6.24
N GLN A 23 -22.34 -8.36 6.62
CA GLN A 23 -21.72 -7.19 7.24
C GLN A 23 -21.34 -6.15 6.17
N THR A 24 -21.64 -4.89 6.42
CA THR A 24 -21.21 -3.78 5.56
C THR A 24 -19.71 -3.49 5.72
N ARG A 25 -19.09 -2.87 4.71
CA ARG A 25 -17.70 -2.41 4.79
C ARG A 25 -17.49 -1.40 5.91
N LEU A 26 -18.48 -0.51 6.15
CA LEU A 26 -18.42 0.50 7.20
C LEU A 26 -18.45 -0.12 8.62
N GLU A 27 -19.37 -1.04 8.90
CA GLU A 27 -19.42 -1.74 10.19
C GLU A 27 -18.14 -2.51 10.50
N LEU A 28 -17.52 -3.12 9.48
CA LEU A 28 -16.21 -3.77 9.63
C LEU A 28 -15.11 -2.73 9.93
N ALA A 29 -15.11 -1.62 9.21
CA ALA A 29 -14.12 -0.55 9.39
C ALA A 29 -14.24 0.08 10.79
N GLU A 30 -15.44 0.34 11.31
CA GLU A 30 -15.68 0.81 12.67
C GLU A 30 -15.12 -0.17 13.72
N THR A 31 -15.37 -1.47 13.52
CA THR A 31 -14.89 -2.50 14.44
C THR A 31 -13.37 -2.58 14.43
N ASN A 32 -12.76 -2.60 13.25
CA ASN A 32 -11.31 -2.65 13.10
C ASN A 32 -10.64 -1.37 13.62
N THR A 33 -11.24 -0.20 13.42
CA THR A 33 -10.79 1.07 14.01
C THR A 33 -10.70 0.99 15.53
N ARG A 34 -11.73 0.43 16.19
CA ARG A 34 -11.74 0.26 17.67
C ARG A 34 -10.63 -0.68 18.13
N ILE A 35 -10.40 -1.77 17.39
CA ILE A 35 -9.31 -2.71 17.66
C ILE A 35 -7.96 -2.01 17.51
N MET A 36 -7.75 -1.28 16.41
CA MET A 36 -6.51 -0.53 16.15
C MET A 36 -6.21 0.49 17.22
N LYS A 37 -7.21 1.28 17.65
CA LYS A 37 -7.08 2.25 18.75
C LYS A 37 -6.58 1.56 20.02
N GLY A 38 -7.23 0.47 20.44
CA GLY A 38 -6.85 -0.25 21.65
C GLY A 38 -5.43 -0.83 21.59
N ILE A 39 -5.06 -1.44 20.47
CA ILE A 39 -3.71 -1.99 20.27
C ILE A 39 -2.67 -0.85 20.29
N THR A 40 -2.90 0.23 19.55
CA THR A 40 -1.97 1.35 19.49
C THR A 40 -1.78 2.03 20.85
N GLN A 41 -2.86 2.25 21.60
CA GLN A 41 -2.77 2.80 22.95
C GLN A 41 -1.91 1.93 23.87
N ASN A 42 -2.07 0.61 23.81
CA ASN A 42 -1.27 -0.31 24.62
C ASN A 42 0.21 -0.34 24.18
N ILE A 43 0.48 -0.29 22.87
CA ILE A 43 1.85 -0.18 22.34
C ILE A 43 2.49 1.12 22.88
N MET A 44 1.81 2.25 22.76
CA MET A 44 2.36 3.53 23.22
C MET A 44 2.50 3.61 24.74
N ALA A 45 1.62 2.99 25.51
CA ALA A 45 1.72 2.90 26.97
C ALA A 45 2.96 2.14 27.45
N SER A 46 3.54 1.24 26.63
CA SER A 46 4.81 0.55 26.92
C SER A 46 6.03 1.48 26.88
N GLY A 47 5.91 2.67 26.28
CA GLY A 47 7.02 3.58 25.99
C GLY A 47 7.71 3.31 24.66
N PHE A 48 7.05 2.59 23.74
CA PHE A 48 7.54 2.33 22.39
C PHE A 48 7.87 3.63 21.62
N ASN A 49 9.01 3.66 20.94
CA ASN A 49 9.46 4.81 20.13
C ASN A 49 10.14 4.38 18.81
N GLY A 50 9.73 3.26 18.24
CA GLY A 50 10.22 2.74 16.97
C GLY A 50 9.33 3.09 15.79
N VAL A 51 9.29 2.20 14.78
CA VAL A 51 8.46 2.30 13.59
C VAL A 51 7.27 1.34 13.69
N ILE A 52 6.06 1.81 13.41
CA ILE A 52 4.87 0.94 13.30
C ILE A 52 4.59 0.64 11.84
N ILE A 53 4.44 -0.64 11.51
CA ILE A 53 4.00 -1.10 10.19
C ILE A 53 2.59 -1.67 10.33
N VAL A 54 1.64 -1.14 9.58
CA VAL A 54 0.24 -1.59 9.55
C VAL A 54 0.00 -2.44 8.31
N ALA A 55 -0.50 -3.66 8.51
CA ALA A 55 -0.89 -4.57 7.43
C ALA A 55 -2.38 -4.98 7.50
N SER A 56 -3.13 -4.38 8.43
CA SER A 56 -4.56 -4.65 8.63
C SER A 56 -5.41 -3.83 7.68
N ASN A 57 -6.44 -4.46 7.11
CA ASN A 57 -7.34 -3.81 6.17
C ASN A 57 -8.57 -3.14 6.84
N PRO A 58 -9.07 -2.04 6.24
CA PRO A 58 -8.53 -1.28 5.10
C PRO A 58 -7.23 -0.55 5.48
N VAL A 59 -6.11 -0.88 4.81
CA VAL A 59 -4.78 -0.52 5.33
C VAL A 59 -4.54 0.99 5.42
N ASP A 60 -4.96 1.77 4.44
CA ASP A 60 -4.77 3.22 4.44
C ASP A 60 -5.51 3.89 5.60
N LEU A 61 -6.77 3.48 5.82
CA LEU A 61 -7.59 3.91 6.93
C LEU A 61 -7.02 3.49 8.29
N MET A 62 -6.59 2.22 8.42
CA MET A 62 -6.01 1.72 9.67
C MET A 62 -4.68 2.42 9.98
N THR A 63 -3.88 2.75 8.95
CA THR A 63 -2.64 3.50 9.11
C THR A 63 -2.90 4.92 9.59
N TYR A 64 -3.91 5.59 9.04
CA TYR A 64 -4.39 6.89 9.54
C TYR A 64 -4.75 6.83 11.02
N VAL A 65 -5.57 5.86 11.42
CA VAL A 65 -6.00 5.69 12.82
C VAL A 65 -4.82 5.45 13.76
N VAL A 66 -3.87 4.59 13.35
CA VAL A 66 -2.64 4.32 14.12
C VAL A 66 -1.78 5.56 14.24
N SER A 67 -1.65 6.35 13.18
CA SER A 67 -0.92 7.62 13.19
C SER A 67 -1.51 8.62 14.20
N GLU A 68 -2.83 8.83 14.14
CA GLU A 68 -3.53 9.76 15.05
C GLU A 68 -3.43 9.33 16.52
N VAL A 69 -3.56 8.03 16.78
CA VAL A 69 -3.56 7.52 18.16
C VAL A 69 -2.15 7.41 18.75
N SER A 70 -1.14 7.10 17.93
CA SER A 70 0.22 6.90 18.41
C SER A 70 0.93 8.21 18.76
N GLY A 71 0.61 9.29 18.07
CA GLY A 71 1.34 10.57 18.17
C GLY A 71 2.81 10.48 17.73
N LEU A 72 3.22 9.38 17.09
CA LEU A 72 4.54 9.24 16.52
C LEU A 72 4.73 10.19 15.33
N PRO A 73 5.97 10.57 14.99
CA PRO A 73 6.26 11.25 13.73
C PRO A 73 5.65 10.46 12.56
N LYS A 74 4.98 11.14 11.63
CA LYS A 74 4.27 10.54 10.49
C LYS A 74 5.17 9.60 9.67
N ALA A 75 6.46 9.90 9.57
CA ALA A 75 7.47 9.04 8.92
C ALA A 75 7.63 7.66 9.58
N ARG A 76 7.20 7.49 10.83
CA ARG A 76 7.34 6.24 11.60
C ARG A 76 6.06 5.40 11.65
N VAL A 77 4.99 5.84 10.99
CA VAL A 77 3.74 5.08 10.87
C VAL A 77 3.51 4.79 9.40
N ILE A 78 3.63 3.52 9.02
CA ILE A 78 3.70 3.07 7.63
C ILE A 78 2.67 1.97 7.42
N GLY A 79 1.80 2.13 6.43
CA GLY A 79 0.95 1.03 5.97
C GLY A 79 1.69 0.16 4.94
N SER A 80 1.38 -1.13 4.87
CA SER A 80 1.91 -2.00 3.81
C SER A 80 1.55 -1.50 2.40
N GLY A 81 0.52 -0.66 2.30
CA GLY A 81 0.11 0.02 1.08
C GLY A 81 -0.05 -0.92 -0.10
N THR A 82 0.45 -0.51 -1.23
CA THR A 82 0.36 -1.23 -2.50
C THR A 82 1.63 -2.03 -2.85
N VAL A 83 2.48 -2.35 -1.87
CA VAL A 83 3.71 -3.16 -2.10
C VAL A 83 3.39 -4.51 -2.70
N LEU A 84 2.38 -5.23 -2.15
CA LEU A 84 1.98 -6.54 -2.66
C LEU A 84 1.32 -6.43 -4.03
N ASP A 85 0.45 -5.43 -4.23
CA ASP A 85 -0.23 -5.22 -5.51
C ASP A 85 0.77 -4.86 -6.62
N THR A 86 1.76 -4.04 -6.31
CA THR A 86 2.88 -3.71 -7.20
C THR A 86 3.68 -4.96 -7.58
N ALA A 87 3.94 -5.85 -6.62
CA ALA A 87 4.63 -7.12 -6.92
C ALA A 87 3.80 -8.02 -7.84
N ARG A 88 2.48 -8.07 -7.66
CA ARG A 88 1.54 -8.80 -8.54
C ARG A 88 1.51 -8.20 -9.95
N LEU A 89 1.38 -6.87 -10.05
CA LEU A 89 1.42 -6.17 -11.33
C LEU A 89 2.71 -6.49 -12.10
N ARG A 90 3.86 -6.38 -11.42
CA ARG A 90 5.16 -6.70 -12.02
C ARG A 90 5.24 -8.17 -12.48
N PHE A 91 4.65 -9.08 -11.73
CA PHE A 91 4.57 -10.49 -12.11
C PHE A 91 3.70 -10.67 -13.36
N LEU A 92 2.50 -10.08 -13.41
CA LEU A 92 1.60 -10.18 -14.57
C LEU A 92 2.23 -9.59 -15.83
N ILE A 93 2.85 -8.42 -15.75
CA ILE A 93 3.58 -7.82 -16.89
C ILE A 93 4.74 -8.73 -17.33
N ALA A 94 5.49 -9.26 -16.38
CA ALA A 94 6.63 -10.13 -16.65
C ALA A 94 6.21 -11.45 -17.31
N ASP A 95 5.13 -12.06 -16.82
CA ASP A 95 4.55 -13.27 -17.39
C ASP A 95 4.04 -13.03 -18.81
N TYR A 96 3.34 -11.92 -19.00
CA TYR A 96 2.85 -11.48 -20.32
C TYR A 96 3.99 -11.30 -21.33
N LEU A 97 5.08 -10.68 -20.92
CA LEU A 97 6.24 -10.41 -21.77
C LEU A 97 7.27 -11.55 -21.79
N GLN A 98 7.08 -12.60 -20.97
CA GLN A 98 8.03 -13.72 -20.80
C GLN A 98 9.44 -13.24 -20.41
N VAL A 99 9.51 -12.32 -19.42
CA VAL A 99 10.75 -11.79 -18.84
C VAL A 99 10.74 -11.93 -17.33
N SER A 100 11.86 -11.71 -16.67
CA SER A 100 11.91 -11.68 -15.21
C SER A 100 11.20 -10.45 -14.65
N SER A 101 10.39 -10.61 -13.59
CA SER A 101 9.75 -9.50 -12.89
C SER A 101 10.73 -8.49 -12.29
N LYS A 102 11.99 -8.87 -12.09
CA LYS A 102 13.07 -7.97 -11.67
C LYS A 102 13.42 -6.89 -12.69
N ASN A 103 13.03 -7.09 -13.95
CA ASN A 103 13.24 -6.14 -15.05
C ASN A 103 12.07 -5.16 -15.22
N ILE A 104 11.02 -5.29 -14.40
CA ILE A 104 9.83 -4.44 -14.47
C ILE A 104 9.92 -3.37 -13.39
N HIS A 105 9.90 -2.11 -13.81
CA HIS A 105 9.73 -0.95 -12.93
C HIS A 105 8.31 -0.44 -13.10
N ALA A 106 7.46 -0.69 -12.12
CA ALA A 106 6.06 -0.30 -12.09
C ALA A 106 5.63 -0.08 -10.65
N TYR A 107 4.64 0.77 -10.42
CA TYR A 107 4.01 0.97 -9.13
C TYR A 107 2.49 0.94 -9.28
N ILE A 108 1.82 0.39 -8.29
CA ILE A 108 0.41 0.67 -8.04
C ILE A 108 0.36 1.77 -6.99
N MET A 109 -0.49 2.76 -7.21
CA MET A 109 -0.63 3.94 -6.36
C MET A 109 -2.10 4.15 -5.97
N GLY A 110 -2.32 4.99 -4.94
CA GLY A 110 -3.65 5.24 -4.42
C GLY A 110 -4.04 4.27 -3.30
N GLU A 111 -5.33 4.08 -3.12
CA GLU A 111 -5.91 3.15 -2.15
C GLU A 111 -5.43 1.72 -2.39
N HIS A 112 -5.14 0.99 -1.33
CA HIS A 112 -5.04 -0.47 -1.42
C HIS A 112 -6.45 -1.07 -1.50
N GLY A 113 -7.02 -1.09 -2.71
CA GLY A 113 -8.39 -1.53 -2.95
C GLY A 113 -8.83 -1.38 -4.39
N ASP A 114 -10.13 -1.18 -4.58
CA ASP A 114 -10.75 -1.17 -5.90
C ASP A 114 -10.42 0.11 -6.71
N SER A 115 -10.02 1.21 -6.04
CA SER A 115 -9.69 2.49 -6.67
C SER A 115 -8.19 2.67 -6.96
N GLN A 116 -7.38 1.62 -6.74
CA GLN A 116 -5.95 1.65 -7.06
C GLN A 116 -5.69 1.95 -8.53
N MET A 117 -4.56 2.63 -8.83
CA MET A 117 -4.22 3.00 -10.19
C MET A 117 -2.75 2.71 -10.52
N VAL A 118 -2.45 2.65 -11.81
CA VAL A 118 -1.09 2.50 -12.34
C VAL A 118 -0.75 3.72 -13.19
N PRO A 119 0.34 4.45 -12.89
CA PRO A 119 0.86 5.48 -13.78
C PRO A 119 1.60 4.82 -14.96
N TRP A 120 0.86 4.42 -15.98
CA TRP A 120 1.38 3.66 -17.14
C TRP A 120 2.47 4.41 -17.89
N SER A 121 2.47 5.75 -17.84
CA SER A 121 3.52 6.60 -18.38
C SER A 121 4.88 6.35 -17.73
N HIS A 122 4.89 5.80 -16.50
CA HIS A 122 6.08 5.52 -15.69
C HIS A 122 6.32 4.01 -15.48
N VAL A 123 5.75 3.16 -16.32
CA VAL A 123 6.07 1.73 -16.32
C VAL A 123 7.18 1.44 -17.34
N TYR A 124 8.25 0.79 -16.87
CA TYR A 124 9.42 0.47 -17.70
C TYR A 124 9.78 -1.00 -17.63
N VAL A 125 10.29 -1.52 -18.74
CA VAL A 125 10.80 -2.89 -18.89
C VAL A 125 12.23 -2.81 -19.40
N GLY A 126 13.20 -3.14 -18.54
CA GLY A 126 14.61 -3.07 -18.91
C GLY A 126 15.06 -1.68 -19.38
N GLY A 127 14.46 -0.61 -18.81
CA GLY A 127 14.75 0.77 -19.19
C GLY A 127 13.95 1.32 -20.40
N LYS A 128 13.11 0.49 -21.04
CA LYS A 128 12.23 0.92 -22.14
C LYS A 128 10.81 1.15 -21.65
N PRO A 129 10.12 2.25 -22.03
CA PRO A 129 8.72 2.45 -21.67
C PRO A 129 7.84 1.25 -22.06
N PHE A 130 7.00 0.76 -21.14
CA PHE A 130 6.18 -0.43 -21.35
C PHE A 130 5.23 -0.29 -22.54
N LEU A 131 4.60 0.87 -22.71
CA LEU A 131 3.72 1.13 -23.84
C LEU A 131 4.48 1.00 -25.19
N LYS A 132 5.74 1.44 -25.22
CA LYS A 132 6.59 1.27 -26.40
C LYS A 132 7.03 -0.18 -26.60
N VAL A 133 7.22 -0.94 -25.51
CA VAL A 133 7.49 -2.40 -25.61
C VAL A 133 6.31 -3.13 -26.23
N ILE A 134 5.07 -2.78 -25.87
CA ILE A 134 3.86 -3.36 -26.46
C ILE A 134 3.80 -3.02 -27.95
N GLU A 135 3.92 -1.75 -28.31
CA GLU A 135 3.87 -1.29 -29.69
C GLU A 135 4.90 -2.02 -30.58
N ASP A 136 6.16 -2.09 -30.14
CA ASP A 136 7.24 -2.71 -30.92
C ASP A 136 7.16 -4.25 -30.98
N ASN A 137 6.33 -4.89 -30.18
CA ASN A 137 6.20 -6.35 -30.09
C ASN A 137 4.75 -6.83 -30.29
N GLN A 138 3.90 -6.04 -30.95
CA GLN A 138 2.47 -6.33 -31.08
C GLN A 138 2.19 -7.72 -31.69
N GLU A 139 2.99 -8.16 -32.66
CA GLU A 139 2.85 -9.50 -33.26
C GLU A 139 3.08 -10.62 -32.25
N ARG A 140 3.95 -10.42 -31.26
CA ARG A 140 4.28 -11.40 -30.22
C ARG A 140 3.34 -11.37 -29.03
N VAL A 141 2.97 -10.15 -28.60
CA VAL A 141 2.22 -9.95 -27.34
C VAL A 141 0.72 -9.67 -27.58
N GLY A 142 0.31 -9.40 -28.85
CA GLY A 142 -1.07 -9.04 -29.16
C GLY A 142 -1.54 -7.75 -28.52
N ASP A 143 -2.86 -7.58 -28.42
CA ASP A 143 -3.47 -6.39 -27.82
C ASP A 143 -3.49 -6.52 -26.28
N VAL A 144 -2.73 -5.66 -25.61
CA VAL A 144 -2.70 -5.58 -24.14
C VAL A 144 -3.80 -4.69 -23.63
N ASN A 145 -4.71 -5.24 -22.85
CA ASN A 145 -5.70 -4.45 -22.15
C ASN A 145 -5.15 -3.99 -20.79
N LEU A 146 -4.71 -2.74 -20.69
CA LEU A 146 -4.16 -2.15 -19.46
C LEU A 146 -5.14 -2.19 -18.29
N ASN A 147 -6.43 -1.97 -18.55
CA ASN A 147 -7.45 -2.02 -17.50
C ASN A 147 -7.61 -3.45 -16.96
N SER A 148 -7.51 -4.47 -17.82
CA SER A 148 -7.53 -5.87 -17.36
C SER A 148 -6.36 -6.17 -16.44
N LEU A 149 -5.15 -5.68 -16.74
CA LEU A 149 -3.99 -5.88 -15.86
C LEU A 149 -4.21 -5.29 -14.45
N VAL A 150 -4.82 -4.11 -14.35
CA VAL A 150 -5.17 -3.50 -13.06
C VAL A 150 -6.21 -4.36 -12.32
N LEU A 151 -7.28 -4.75 -13.02
CA LEU A 151 -8.34 -5.58 -12.45
C LEU A 151 -7.85 -6.96 -12.00
N ASP A 152 -7.00 -7.61 -12.78
CA ASP A 152 -6.45 -8.93 -12.46
C ASP A 152 -5.49 -8.84 -11.26
N THR A 153 -4.76 -7.74 -11.15
CA THR A 153 -3.94 -7.46 -9.97
C THR A 153 -4.79 -7.34 -8.70
N ALA A 154 -5.89 -6.57 -8.75
CA ALA A 154 -6.80 -6.41 -7.63
C ALA A 154 -7.49 -7.74 -7.27
N LYS A 155 -7.91 -8.53 -8.28
CA LYS A 155 -8.59 -9.81 -8.08
C LYS A 155 -7.69 -10.93 -7.55
N ALA A 156 -6.37 -10.86 -7.75
CA ALA A 156 -5.44 -11.92 -7.35
C ALA A 156 -5.54 -12.27 -5.85
N GLY A 157 -5.83 -11.29 -4.99
CA GLY A 157 -6.12 -11.51 -3.57
C GLY A 157 -7.37 -12.36 -3.33
N TRP A 158 -8.45 -12.04 -4.06
CA TRP A 158 -9.72 -12.76 -3.98
C TRP A 158 -9.63 -14.19 -4.48
N GLU A 159 -8.84 -14.48 -5.51
CA GLU A 159 -8.61 -15.84 -5.98
C GLU A 159 -7.93 -16.69 -4.91
N VAL A 160 -6.93 -16.16 -4.23
CA VAL A 160 -6.26 -16.86 -3.12
C VAL A 160 -7.24 -17.06 -1.96
N TYR A 161 -8.01 -16.02 -1.59
CA TYR A 161 -9.00 -16.09 -0.52
C TYR A 161 -10.08 -17.15 -0.82
N ASN A 162 -10.63 -17.18 -2.02
CA ASN A 162 -11.66 -18.14 -2.42
C ASN A 162 -11.18 -19.59 -2.40
N ARG A 163 -9.87 -19.83 -2.61
CA ARG A 163 -9.30 -21.18 -2.60
C ARG A 163 -8.92 -21.69 -1.22
N LYS A 164 -8.52 -20.82 -0.29
CA LYS A 164 -8.00 -21.25 1.02
C LYS A 164 -8.51 -20.44 2.22
N GLY A 165 -9.51 -19.59 2.03
CA GLY A 165 -10.19 -18.84 3.09
C GLY A 165 -9.41 -17.69 3.70
N THR A 166 -8.16 -17.47 3.30
CA THR A 166 -7.30 -16.36 3.82
C THR A 166 -6.10 -16.12 2.93
N THR A 167 -5.46 -14.94 3.10
CA THR A 167 -4.19 -14.59 2.45
C THR A 167 -3.16 -14.24 3.54
N TYR A 168 -1.95 -14.81 3.47
CA TYR A 168 -0.88 -14.49 4.43
C TYR A 168 0.53 -14.52 3.84
N TYR A 169 0.89 -15.45 2.96
CA TYR A 169 2.27 -15.55 2.46
C TYR A 169 2.72 -14.33 1.65
N GLY A 170 1.87 -13.83 0.75
CA GLY A 170 2.19 -12.65 -0.06
C GLY A 170 2.40 -11.41 0.79
N ILE A 171 1.44 -11.14 1.71
CA ILE A 171 1.55 -9.97 2.60
C ILE A 171 2.70 -10.12 3.60
N ALA A 172 2.97 -11.32 4.11
CA ALA A 172 4.13 -11.56 4.97
C ALA A 172 5.43 -11.24 4.24
N THR A 173 5.57 -11.69 2.98
CA THR A 173 6.76 -11.39 2.16
C THR A 173 6.90 -9.89 1.89
N ALA A 174 5.80 -9.19 1.57
CA ALA A 174 5.79 -7.75 1.38
C ALA A 174 6.19 -6.99 2.66
N THR A 175 5.63 -7.38 3.79
CA THR A 175 5.95 -6.78 5.11
C THR A 175 7.41 -7.02 5.49
N VAL A 176 7.94 -8.23 5.29
CA VAL A 176 9.37 -8.53 5.52
C VAL A 176 10.27 -7.70 4.61
N ALA A 177 9.85 -7.41 3.38
CA ALA A 177 10.62 -6.54 2.49
C ALA A 177 10.68 -5.08 3.01
N ILE A 178 9.58 -4.57 3.59
CA ILE A 178 9.55 -3.25 4.25
C ILE A 178 10.46 -3.26 5.49
N ILE A 179 10.32 -4.27 6.36
CA ILE A 179 11.15 -4.43 7.56
C ILE A 179 12.64 -4.44 7.20
N LYS A 180 13.04 -5.21 6.19
CA LYS A 180 14.45 -5.27 5.74
C LYS A 180 14.95 -3.92 5.25
N ALA A 181 14.13 -3.18 4.48
CA ALA A 181 14.51 -1.87 3.99
C ALA A 181 14.79 -0.89 5.15
N ILE A 182 14.03 -0.99 6.24
CA ILE A 182 14.21 -0.15 7.43
C ILE A 182 15.40 -0.61 8.26
N ILE A 183 15.45 -1.89 8.65
CA ILE A 183 16.51 -2.41 9.56
C ILE A 183 17.89 -2.29 8.92
N ASN A 184 18.00 -2.51 7.61
CA ASN A 184 19.29 -2.45 6.89
C ASN A 184 19.60 -1.03 6.36
N ASP A 185 18.78 -0.04 6.64
CA ASP A 185 18.92 1.34 6.12
C ASP A 185 19.14 1.38 4.60
N GLU A 186 18.32 0.61 3.85
CA GLU A 186 18.57 0.33 2.42
C GLU A 186 18.37 1.56 1.52
N ASN A 187 17.69 2.61 1.98
CA ASN A 187 17.19 3.73 1.16
C ASN A 187 16.42 3.22 -0.08
N ARG A 188 15.59 2.22 0.14
CA ARG A 188 14.86 1.50 -0.90
C ARG A 188 13.55 2.20 -1.24
N ILE A 189 13.26 2.33 -2.55
CA ILE A 189 12.00 2.89 -2.99
C ILE A 189 10.93 1.79 -3.01
N MET A 190 9.84 2.00 -2.22
CA MET A 190 8.72 1.07 -2.10
C MET A 190 7.38 1.82 -2.05
N PRO A 191 6.31 1.30 -2.66
CA PRO A 191 4.98 1.93 -2.65
C PRO A 191 4.21 1.54 -1.37
N VAL A 192 4.55 2.19 -0.28
CA VAL A 192 3.87 2.02 1.02
C VAL A 192 2.78 3.06 1.22
N SER A 193 1.85 2.81 2.13
CA SER A 193 0.89 3.81 2.56
C SER A 193 1.55 4.76 3.55
N THR A 194 1.61 6.03 3.19
CA THR A 194 2.16 7.12 4.00
C THR A 194 1.29 8.35 3.90
N LEU A 195 1.46 9.28 4.85
CA LEU A 195 0.75 10.56 4.82
C LEU A 195 1.32 11.45 3.72
N LEU A 196 0.44 12.01 2.90
CA LEU A 196 0.75 13.12 2.00
C LEU A 196 0.48 14.45 2.70
N ASP A 197 1.42 15.39 2.56
CA ASP A 197 1.37 16.72 3.13
C ASP A 197 1.86 17.78 2.11
N GLY A 198 1.33 17.70 0.92
CA GLY A 198 1.62 18.61 -0.21
C GLY A 198 1.99 17.89 -1.50
N GLU A 199 2.53 16.68 -1.42
CA GLU A 199 2.90 15.90 -2.58
C GLU A 199 1.68 15.64 -3.48
N TYR A 200 1.86 15.74 -4.78
CA TYR A 200 0.80 15.67 -5.80
C TYR A 200 -0.34 16.70 -5.59
N GLY A 201 -0.12 17.72 -4.74
CA GLY A 201 -1.15 18.66 -4.30
C GLY A 201 -2.21 18.03 -3.40
N GLU A 202 -1.86 16.94 -2.70
CA GLU A 202 -2.71 16.20 -1.77
C GLU A 202 -2.26 16.42 -0.32
N PHE A 203 -3.22 16.47 0.61
CA PHE A 203 -2.98 16.72 2.02
C PHE A 203 -3.81 15.77 2.88
N ASN A 204 -3.34 15.49 4.09
CA ASN A 204 -4.05 14.77 5.13
C ASN A 204 -4.63 13.41 4.68
N VAL A 205 -3.94 12.68 3.82
CA VAL A 205 -4.37 11.36 3.35
C VAL A 205 -3.21 10.37 3.42
N PHE A 206 -3.46 9.21 4.04
CA PHE A 206 -2.59 8.05 3.92
C PHE A 206 -2.95 7.28 2.66
N THR A 207 -1.98 7.06 1.79
CA THR A 207 -2.20 6.45 0.48
C THR A 207 -0.94 5.76 -0.02
N GLY A 208 -1.08 4.77 -0.89
CA GLY A 208 0.05 4.06 -1.50
C GLY A 208 0.79 4.94 -2.50
N VAL A 209 2.03 5.29 -2.20
CA VAL A 209 2.93 6.05 -3.08
C VAL A 209 4.37 5.55 -2.95
N PRO A 210 5.20 5.68 -4.01
CA PRO A 210 6.62 5.40 -3.89
C PRO A 210 7.28 6.32 -2.88
N VAL A 211 7.96 5.73 -1.90
CA VAL A 211 8.74 6.46 -0.89
C VAL A 211 10.14 5.86 -0.77
N VAL A 212 11.10 6.66 -0.35
CA VAL A 212 12.40 6.16 0.11
C VAL A 212 12.26 5.69 1.56
N LEU A 213 12.47 4.40 1.81
CA LEU A 213 12.52 3.81 3.15
C LEU A 213 13.95 3.71 3.63
N ASN A 214 14.20 4.18 4.84
CA ASN A 214 15.50 4.09 5.51
C ASN A 214 15.34 3.67 6.99
N GLY A 215 16.42 3.67 7.75
CA GLY A 215 16.43 3.28 9.17
C GLY A 215 15.53 4.10 10.09
N THR A 216 15.01 5.24 9.66
CA THR A 216 14.08 6.09 10.42
C THR A 216 12.62 5.95 10.00
N GLY A 217 12.34 5.14 8.98
CA GLY A 217 11.02 4.96 8.36
C GLY A 217 10.94 5.60 6.96
N VAL A 218 9.89 6.36 6.69
CA VAL A 218 9.75 7.12 5.44
C VAL A 218 10.66 8.34 5.47
N LYS A 219 11.64 8.37 4.57
CA LYS A 219 12.55 9.50 4.43
C LYS A 219 11.93 10.62 3.59
N GLU A 220 11.36 10.25 2.45
CA GLU A 220 10.74 11.18 1.50
C GLU A 220 9.79 10.44 0.56
N VAL A 221 8.78 11.13 0.05
CA VAL A 221 7.93 10.65 -1.06
C VAL A 221 8.66 10.91 -2.37
N VAL A 222 8.66 9.92 -3.26
CA VAL A 222 9.19 10.07 -4.62
C VAL A 222 8.03 10.43 -5.54
N GLU A 223 7.87 11.71 -5.81
CA GLU A 223 6.82 12.17 -6.71
C GLU A 223 7.10 11.74 -8.16
N ILE A 224 6.13 11.08 -8.78
CA ILE A 224 6.17 10.68 -10.19
C ILE A 224 5.44 11.75 -11.00
N ASP A 225 6.03 12.21 -12.11
CA ASP A 225 5.42 13.17 -13.04
C ASP A 225 4.28 12.52 -13.84
N MET A 226 3.15 12.30 -13.19
CA MET A 226 1.97 11.67 -13.78
C MET A 226 1.35 12.54 -14.88
N LEU A 227 0.83 11.88 -15.94
CA LEU A 227 -0.02 12.55 -16.90
C LEU A 227 -1.29 13.10 -16.21
N PRO A 228 -1.92 14.17 -16.75
CA PRO A 228 -3.11 14.78 -16.12
C PRO A 228 -4.23 13.79 -15.81
N GLU A 229 -4.48 12.82 -16.69
CA GLU A 229 -5.47 11.77 -16.51
C GLU A 229 -5.09 10.75 -15.42
N GLU A 230 -3.79 10.46 -15.28
CA GLU A 230 -3.28 9.58 -14.21
C GLU A 230 -3.37 10.27 -12.86
N LEU A 231 -2.96 11.55 -12.80
CA LEU A 231 -3.10 12.37 -11.60
C LEU A 231 -4.58 12.51 -11.18
N SER A 232 -5.49 12.67 -12.14
CA SER A 232 -6.93 12.72 -11.86
C SER A 232 -7.42 11.43 -11.22
N LYS A 233 -7.01 10.25 -11.71
CA LYS A 233 -7.36 8.95 -11.13
C LYS A 233 -6.76 8.78 -9.73
N PHE A 234 -5.52 9.22 -9.54
CA PHE A 234 -4.87 9.19 -8.22
C PHE A 234 -5.64 10.03 -7.21
N LYS A 235 -6.04 11.25 -7.57
CA LYS A 235 -6.85 12.13 -6.72
C LYS A 235 -8.22 11.53 -6.38
N GLN A 236 -8.89 10.92 -7.36
CA GLN A 236 -10.16 10.21 -7.11
C GLN A 236 -9.99 9.05 -6.11
N SER A 237 -8.87 8.33 -6.20
CA SER A 237 -8.53 7.27 -5.24
C SER A 237 -8.33 7.83 -3.82
N ASN A 238 -7.64 8.97 -3.70
CA ASN A 238 -7.45 9.65 -2.41
C ASN A 238 -8.76 10.20 -1.83
N ASP A 239 -9.63 10.74 -2.68
CA ASP A 239 -10.97 11.21 -2.27
C ASP A 239 -11.83 10.07 -1.72
N PHE A 240 -11.71 8.87 -2.29
CA PHE A 240 -12.36 7.68 -1.77
C PHE A 240 -11.87 7.34 -0.36
N ILE A 241 -10.55 7.38 -0.12
CA ILE A 241 -9.98 7.17 1.23
C ILE A 241 -10.51 8.20 2.22
N ARG A 242 -10.48 9.51 1.86
CA ARG A 242 -11.00 10.59 2.71
C ARG A 242 -12.46 10.38 3.06
N LYS A 243 -13.28 10.00 2.07
CA LYS A 243 -14.68 9.69 2.30
C LYS A 243 -14.85 8.58 3.35
N CYS A 244 -14.09 7.48 3.23
CA CYS A 244 -14.11 6.39 4.21
C CYS A 244 -13.70 6.84 5.62
N ILE A 245 -12.71 7.73 5.72
CA ILE A 245 -12.25 8.28 7.01
C ILE A 245 -13.34 9.19 7.63
N SER A 246 -13.97 10.05 6.83
CA SER A 246 -15.04 10.94 7.33
C SER A 246 -16.30 10.18 7.74
N GLU A 247 -16.65 9.09 7.05
CA GLU A 247 -17.76 8.21 7.44
C GLU A 247 -17.56 7.56 8.81
N LEU A 248 -16.32 7.45 9.29
CA LEU A 248 -15.98 6.98 10.64
C LEU A 248 -15.94 8.11 11.70
N GLY A 249 -16.32 9.33 11.32
CA GLY A 249 -16.39 10.48 12.22
C GLY A 249 -15.05 11.13 12.53
N TYR A 250 -14.02 10.92 11.70
CA TYR A 250 -12.78 11.69 11.75
C TYR A 250 -12.89 12.95 10.89
N GLU A 251 -12.39 14.07 11.41
CA GLU A 251 -12.21 15.30 10.64
C GLU A 251 -10.88 15.23 9.88
N ILE A 252 -10.92 15.52 8.56
CA ILE A 252 -9.73 15.48 7.69
C ILE A 252 -9.45 16.90 7.19
#